data_db8ab438a0b4d14efeee2a0031fc0368
#
_entry.id   db8ab438a0b4d14efeee2a0031fc0368
#
_cell.length_a   1.000
_cell.length_b   1.000
_cell.length_c   1.000
_cell.angle_alpha   90.00
_cell.angle_beta   90.00
_cell.angle_gamma   90.00
#
_symmetry.space_group_name_H-M   'P 1'
#
loop_
_entity.id
_entity.type
_entity.pdbx_description
1 polymer ?
#
loop_
_entity_poly.entity_id
_entity_poly.type
_entity_poly.pdbx_seq_one_letter_code
_entity_poly.pdbx_strand_id
1 'polypeptide(L)'
;TQGQLIAALDPTDFTLQREAAQAQRALAQSDLSRKQRLLKDQAISAALVDDAVSVLKLREAQLALAEKALADTRLTAPFAGHLAIRYLDNHMAIQAGEPIVRLNDLTELFIQISVPEKLFGALGSSDIASIYATLPAAGDRQFPLTLREYAGEASAVAQSYRVTFAMAPVPGVRVLPGMNATVVATRAASPPGIWIPLEALVTSP
;
A
#
# COMPACT_ATOMS: atom_id res chain seq x y z
N THR A 1 7.14 -7.80 -10.86
CA THR A 1 6.63 -6.56 -11.48
C THR A 1 5.14 -6.40 -11.20
N GLN A 2 4.61 -5.17 -11.29
CA GLN A 2 3.17 -4.90 -11.17
C GLN A 2 2.39 -5.69 -12.24
N GLY A 3 1.23 -6.24 -11.87
CA GLY A 3 0.40 -7.07 -12.74
C GLY A 3 0.89 -8.51 -12.93
N GLN A 4 2.05 -8.87 -12.42
CA GLN A 4 2.56 -10.22 -12.48
C GLN A 4 1.68 -11.18 -11.68
N LEU A 5 1.34 -12.34 -12.26
CA LEU A 5 0.59 -13.38 -11.56
C LEU A 5 1.42 -13.93 -10.38
N ILE A 6 0.82 -13.92 -9.20
CA ILE A 6 1.41 -14.45 -7.96
C ILE A 6 0.86 -15.84 -7.65
N ALA A 7 -0.46 -15.97 -7.71
CA ALA A 7 -1.17 -17.21 -7.44
C ALA A 7 -2.45 -17.28 -8.28
N ALA A 8 -2.94 -18.49 -8.47
CA ALA A 8 -4.24 -18.71 -9.10
C ALA A 8 -4.99 -19.80 -8.34
N LEU A 9 -6.27 -19.59 -8.13
CA LEU A 9 -7.21 -20.62 -7.68
C LEU A 9 -7.61 -21.49 -8.87
N ASP A 10 -8.13 -22.68 -8.59
CA ASP A 10 -8.81 -23.48 -9.61
C ASP A 10 -10.02 -22.69 -10.15
N PRO A 11 -10.05 -22.33 -11.44
CA PRO A 11 -11.10 -21.51 -12.00
C PRO A 11 -12.32 -22.30 -12.45
N THR A 12 -12.34 -23.63 -12.31
CA THR A 12 -13.35 -24.50 -12.93
C THR A 12 -14.77 -24.12 -12.52
N ASP A 13 -15.06 -24.06 -11.24
CA ASP A 13 -16.39 -23.72 -10.73
C ASP A 13 -16.80 -22.29 -11.10
N PHE A 14 -15.87 -21.35 -11.03
CA PHE A 14 -16.09 -19.94 -11.40
C PHE A 14 -16.38 -19.80 -12.91
N THR A 15 -15.71 -20.59 -13.73
CA THR A 15 -15.96 -20.62 -15.18
C THR A 15 -17.37 -21.12 -15.49
N LEU A 16 -17.80 -22.22 -14.85
CA LEU A 16 -19.15 -22.75 -15.00
C LEU A 16 -20.23 -21.77 -14.53
N GLN A 17 -19.99 -21.08 -13.41
CA GLN A 17 -20.91 -20.05 -12.92
C GLN A 17 -21.04 -18.88 -13.90
N ARG A 18 -19.92 -18.40 -14.47
CA ARG A 18 -19.95 -17.35 -15.49
C ARG A 18 -20.70 -17.81 -16.73
N GLU A 19 -20.49 -19.04 -17.22
CA GLU A 19 -21.18 -19.60 -18.38
C GLU A 19 -22.68 -19.71 -18.13
N ALA A 20 -23.09 -20.16 -16.94
CA ALA A 20 -24.51 -20.23 -16.57
C ALA A 20 -25.16 -18.83 -16.54
N ALA A 21 -24.48 -17.84 -15.94
CA ALA A 21 -24.94 -16.45 -15.91
C ALA A 21 -25.04 -15.84 -17.33
N GLN A 22 -24.07 -16.14 -18.19
CA GLN A 22 -24.05 -15.70 -19.59
C GLN A 22 -25.24 -16.28 -20.37
N ALA A 23 -25.58 -17.57 -20.20
CA ALA A 23 -26.72 -18.20 -20.81
C ALA A 23 -28.05 -17.58 -20.35
N GLN A 24 -28.16 -17.28 -19.04
CA GLN A 24 -29.33 -16.60 -18.48
C GLN A 24 -29.51 -15.18 -19.04
N ARG A 25 -28.41 -14.42 -19.15
CA ARG A 25 -28.43 -13.09 -19.76
C ARG A 25 -28.84 -13.16 -21.23
N ALA A 26 -28.32 -14.13 -21.99
CA ALA A 26 -28.69 -14.34 -23.41
C ALA A 26 -30.19 -14.67 -23.59
N LEU A 27 -30.73 -15.49 -22.67
CA LEU A 27 -32.18 -15.82 -22.67
C LEU A 27 -33.02 -14.55 -22.41
N ALA A 28 -32.69 -13.77 -21.39
CA ALA A 28 -33.39 -12.52 -21.07
C ALA A 28 -33.33 -11.51 -22.23
N GLN A 29 -32.18 -11.38 -22.88
CA GLN A 29 -32.00 -10.52 -24.06
C GLN A 29 -32.89 -10.97 -25.23
N SER A 30 -32.97 -12.26 -25.47
CA SER A 30 -33.84 -12.82 -26.53
C SER A 30 -35.31 -12.57 -26.22
N ASP A 31 -35.74 -12.74 -24.94
CA ASP A 31 -37.11 -12.47 -24.51
C ASP A 31 -37.46 -10.99 -24.68
N LEU A 32 -36.58 -10.09 -24.23
CA LEU A 32 -36.76 -8.64 -24.44
C LEU A 32 -36.93 -8.31 -25.93
N SER A 33 -36.05 -8.85 -26.77
CA SER A 33 -36.12 -8.61 -28.23
C SER A 33 -37.42 -9.11 -28.86
N ARG A 34 -37.96 -10.22 -28.38
CA ARG A 34 -39.26 -10.76 -28.80
C ARG A 34 -40.41 -9.85 -28.35
N LYS A 35 -40.42 -9.43 -27.08
CA LYS A 35 -41.44 -8.54 -26.53
C LYS A 35 -41.42 -7.17 -27.21
N GLN A 36 -40.24 -6.61 -27.52
CA GLN A 36 -40.14 -5.38 -28.30
C GLN A 36 -40.74 -5.46 -29.68
N ARG A 37 -40.62 -6.62 -30.37
CA ARG A 37 -41.29 -6.84 -31.65
C ARG A 37 -42.83 -6.93 -31.49
N LEU A 38 -43.29 -7.68 -30.50
CA LEU A 38 -44.71 -7.77 -30.20
C LEU A 38 -45.36 -6.44 -29.80
N LEU A 39 -44.60 -5.58 -29.12
CA LEU A 39 -45.07 -4.23 -28.79
C LEU A 39 -45.21 -3.37 -30.07
N LYS A 40 -44.27 -3.46 -31.01
CA LYS A 40 -44.39 -2.79 -32.33
C LYS A 40 -45.64 -3.23 -33.10
N ASP A 41 -45.97 -4.50 -32.98
CA ASP A 41 -47.17 -5.09 -33.59
C ASP A 41 -48.43 -4.84 -32.75
N GLN A 42 -48.34 -4.01 -31.68
CA GLN A 42 -49.42 -3.66 -30.75
C GLN A 42 -50.07 -4.92 -30.06
N ALA A 43 -49.33 -6.03 -29.99
CA ALA A 43 -49.82 -7.29 -29.43
C ALA A 43 -49.66 -7.41 -27.91
N ILE A 44 -48.82 -6.52 -27.28
CA ILE A 44 -48.60 -6.50 -25.83
C ILE A 44 -48.51 -5.06 -25.32
N SER A 45 -48.60 -4.90 -23.99
CA SER A 45 -48.45 -3.59 -23.33
C SER A 45 -46.95 -3.20 -23.15
N ALA A 46 -46.68 -1.91 -23.06
CA ALA A 46 -45.38 -1.39 -22.74
C ALA A 46 -44.84 -1.90 -21.40
N ALA A 47 -45.70 -2.08 -20.41
CA ALA A 47 -45.36 -2.63 -19.10
C ALA A 47 -44.61 -3.97 -19.16
N LEU A 48 -45.05 -4.86 -20.09
CA LEU A 48 -44.37 -6.16 -20.27
C LEU A 48 -42.97 -6.04 -20.88
N VAL A 49 -42.72 -4.99 -21.64
CA VAL A 49 -41.38 -4.69 -22.14
C VAL A 49 -40.50 -4.10 -21.00
N ASP A 50 -41.06 -3.21 -20.17
CA ASP A 50 -40.37 -2.64 -19.02
C ASP A 50 -39.98 -3.72 -18.00
N ASP A 51 -40.84 -4.70 -17.78
CA ASP A 51 -40.51 -5.89 -16.97
C ASP A 51 -39.35 -6.68 -17.56
N ALA A 52 -39.36 -6.93 -18.89
CA ALA A 52 -38.25 -7.63 -19.55
C ALA A 52 -36.92 -6.85 -19.52
N VAL A 53 -36.96 -5.53 -19.62
CA VAL A 53 -35.79 -4.66 -19.43
C VAL A 53 -35.25 -4.82 -18.02
N SER A 54 -36.13 -4.84 -17.02
CA SER A 54 -35.73 -5.00 -15.62
C SER A 54 -35.10 -6.37 -15.36
N VAL A 55 -35.66 -7.43 -15.93
CA VAL A 55 -35.10 -8.78 -15.85
C VAL A 55 -33.74 -8.85 -16.54
N LEU A 56 -33.59 -8.26 -17.72
CA LEU A 56 -32.28 -8.21 -18.41
C LEU A 56 -31.22 -7.54 -17.56
N LYS A 57 -31.53 -6.37 -16.99
CA LYS A 57 -30.59 -5.65 -16.11
C LYS A 57 -30.16 -6.51 -14.90
N LEU A 58 -31.08 -7.26 -14.31
CA LEU A 58 -30.78 -8.19 -13.23
C LEU A 58 -29.80 -9.28 -13.69
N ARG A 59 -30.01 -9.88 -14.87
CA ARG A 59 -29.13 -10.92 -15.43
C ARG A 59 -27.76 -10.36 -15.83
N GLU A 60 -27.71 -9.13 -16.32
CA GLU A 60 -26.43 -8.45 -16.59
C GLU A 60 -25.61 -8.22 -15.32
N ALA A 61 -26.26 -7.80 -14.23
CA ALA A 61 -25.60 -7.67 -12.93
C ALA A 61 -25.09 -9.03 -12.40
N GLN A 62 -25.87 -10.10 -12.57
CA GLN A 62 -25.44 -11.45 -12.18
C GLN A 62 -24.23 -11.94 -13.00
N LEU A 63 -24.22 -11.68 -14.31
CA LEU A 63 -23.06 -11.99 -15.16
C LEU A 63 -21.82 -11.20 -14.72
N ALA A 64 -21.95 -9.90 -14.48
CA ALA A 64 -20.84 -9.07 -14.02
C ALA A 64 -20.25 -9.58 -12.68
N LEU A 65 -21.09 -10.03 -11.75
CA LEU A 65 -20.62 -10.65 -10.50
C LEU A 65 -19.86 -11.95 -10.73
N ALA A 66 -20.34 -12.82 -11.64
CA ALA A 66 -19.68 -14.08 -11.97
C ALA A 66 -18.35 -13.84 -12.71
N GLU A 67 -18.29 -12.85 -13.61
CA GLU A 67 -17.07 -12.45 -14.30
C GLU A 67 -16.03 -11.89 -13.32
N LYS A 68 -16.48 -11.07 -12.36
CA LYS A 68 -15.60 -10.57 -11.30
C LYS A 68 -15.07 -11.71 -10.44
N ALA A 69 -15.91 -12.64 -10.01
CA ALA A 69 -15.48 -13.78 -9.21
C ALA A 69 -14.44 -14.64 -9.95
N LEU A 70 -14.61 -14.85 -11.25
CA LEU A 70 -13.64 -15.55 -12.10
C LEU A 70 -12.33 -14.75 -12.23
N ALA A 71 -12.39 -13.43 -12.39
CA ALA A 71 -11.19 -12.59 -12.43
C ALA A 71 -10.44 -12.63 -11.10
N ASP A 72 -11.14 -12.62 -9.98
CA ASP A 72 -10.57 -12.67 -8.62
C ASP A 72 -9.88 -14.02 -8.31
N THR A 73 -10.09 -15.08 -9.12
CA THR A 73 -9.30 -16.33 -8.99
C THR A 73 -7.82 -16.13 -9.33
N ARG A 74 -7.46 -15.02 -9.95
CA ARG A 74 -6.09 -14.71 -10.36
C ARG A 74 -5.54 -13.57 -9.50
N LEU A 75 -4.73 -13.93 -8.51
CA LEU A 75 -4.05 -12.96 -7.66
C LEU A 75 -2.83 -12.40 -8.40
N THR A 76 -2.87 -11.12 -8.74
CA THR A 76 -1.76 -10.41 -9.38
C THR A 76 -1.12 -9.40 -8.43
N ALA A 77 0.14 -9.05 -8.68
CA ALA A 77 0.86 -8.06 -7.89
C ALA A 77 0.23 -6.65 -8.08
N PRO A 78 -0.28 -6.00 -7.04
CA PRO A 78 -0.90 -4.68 -7.13
C PRO A 78 0.12 -3.56 -7.43
N PHE A 79 1.40 -3.79 -7.10
CA PHE A 79 2.52 -2.88 -7.33
C PHE A 79 3.80 -3.66 -7.64
N ALA A 80 4.81 -2.97 -8.12
CA ALA A 80 6.14 -3.54 -8.28
C ALA A 80 6.80 -3.68 -6.91
N GLY A 81 7.18 -4.91 -6.53
CA GLY A 81 7.70 -5.17 -5.19
C GLY A 81 8.50 -6.46 -5.12
N HIS A 82 8.95 -6.77 -3.92
CA HIS A 82 9.65 -8.00 -3.58
C HIS A 82 8.74 -8.94 -2.78
N LEU A 83 8.65 -10.20 -3.22
CA LEU A 83 7.92 -11.23 -2.48
C LEU A 83 8.76 -11.64 -1.27
N ALA A 84 8.30 -11.22 -0.08
CA ALA A 84 9.04 -11.43 1.16
C ALA A 84 8.77 -12.81 1.77
N ILE A 85 7.52 -13.24 1.77
CA ILE A 85 7.08 -14.51 2.37
C ILE A 85 6.02 -15.15 1.48
N ARG A 86 6.12 -16.44 1.29
CA ARG A 86 5.07 -17.29 0.77
C ARG A 86 4.53 -18.12 1.94
N TYR A 87 3.26 -18.00 2.26
CA TYR A 87 2.62 -18.69 3.38
C TYR A 87 2.07 -20.06 3.00
N LEU A 88 1.74 -20.26 1.73
CA LEU A 88 1.06 -21.44 1.23
C LEU A 88 1.87 -22.12 0.13
N ASP A 89 1.83 -23.44 0.09
CA ASP A 89 2.38 -24.23 -1.01
C ASP A 89 1.36 -24.45 -2.13
N ASN A 90 1.84 -24.90 -3.29
CA ASN A 90 0.98 -25.21 -4.42
C ASN A 90 0.03 -26.37 -4.08
N HIS A 91 -1.17 -26.31 -4.65
CA HIS A 91 -2.22 -27.32 -4.49
C HIS A 91 -2.78 -27.48 -3.08
N MET A 92 -2.59 -26.46 -2.22
CA MET A 92 -3.26 -26.43 -0.91
C MET A 92 -4.67 -25.86 -1.04
N ALA A 93 -5.59 -26.39 -0.25
CA ALA A 93 -6.90 -25.78 -0.04
C ALA A 93 -6.72 -24.55 0.85
N ILE A 94 -7.39 -23.45 0.50
CA ILE A 94 -7.32 -22.19 1.24
C ILE A 94 -8.71 -21.77 1.71
N GLN A 95 -8.73 -21.01 2.80
CA GLN A 95 -9.94 -20.41 3.32
C GLN A 95 -9.95 -18.90 3.05
N ALA A 96 -11.14 -18.32 3.01
CA ALA A 96 -11.28 -16.87 2.87
C ALA A 96 -10.58 -16.16 4.05
N GLY A 97 -9.72 -15.19 3.72
CA GLY A 97 -8.94 -14.43 4.70
C GLY A 97 -7.56 -14.99 5.02
N GLU A 98 -7.20 -16.17 4.51
CA GLU A 98 -5.84 -16.69 4.67
C GLU A 98 -4.82 -15.87 3.85
N PRO A 99 -3.67 -15.52 4.45
CA PRO A 99 -2.61 -14.84 3.72
C PRO A 99 -1.91 -15.81 2.77
N ILE A 100 -1.80 -15.44 1.50
CA ILE A 100 -1.11 -16.24 0.46
C ILE A 100 0.36 -15.85 0.39
N VAL A 101 0.64 -14.55 0.27
CA VAL A 101 1.99 -13.99 0.16
C VAL A 101 2.09 -12.66 0.89
N ARG A 102 3.31 -12.30 1.28
CA ARG A 102 3.65 -10.94 1.67
C ARG A 102 4.49 -10.30 0.58
N LEU A 103 3.99 -9.19 0.04
CA LEU A 103 4.68 -8.38 -0.95
C LEU A 103 5.13 -7.08 -0.29
N ASN A 104 6.42 -6.76 -0.38
CA ASN A 104 7.00 -5.52 0.12
C ASN A 104 7.25 -4.56 -1.04
N ASP A 105 6.80 -3.32 -0.90
CA ASP A 105 7.21 -2.23 -1.75
C ASP A 105 8.61 -1.76 -1.33
N LEU A 106 9.53 -1.69 -2.28
CA LEU A 106 10.91 -1.23 -2.06
C LEU A 106 11.19 0.06 -2.85
N THR A 107 10.18 0.75 -3.33
CA THR A 107 10.34 2.02 -4.05
C THR A 107 10.73 3.15 -3.11
N GLU A 108 10.38 3.05 -1.85
CA GLU A 108 10.77 3.96 -0.78
C GLU A 108 11.07 3.14 0.48
N LEU A 109 12.13 3.47 1.17
CA LEU A 109 12.53 2.78 2.39
C LEU A 109 12.20 3.67 3.59
N PHE A 110 11.63 3.07 4.63
CA PHE A 110 11.31 3.78 5.86
C PHE A 110 12.20 3.31 7.00
N ILE A 111 12.81 4.27 7.69
CA ILE A 111 13.60 4.03 8.90
C ILE A 111 12.80 4.58 10.07
N GLN A 112 12.44 3.70 10.99
CA GLN A 112 11.69 4.05 12.18
C GLN A 112 12.61 4.02 13.40
N ILE A 113 12.64 5.12 14.13
CA ILE A 113 13.41 5.24 15.37
C ILE A 113 12.53 5.75 16.51
N SER A 114 12.98 5.50 17.72
CA SER A 114 12.41 6.09 18.95
C SER A 114 13.33 7.22 19.42
N VAL A 115 12.80 8.43 19.42
CA VAL A 115 13.54 9.63 19.81
C VAL A 115 13.10 10.06 21.21
N PRO A 116 14.00 10.11 22.20
CA PRO A 116 13.67 10.63 23.53
C PRO A 116 13.09 12.04 23.47
N GLU A 117 12.11 12.34 24.33
CA GLU A 117 11.43 13.64 24.39
C GLU A 117 12.41 14.82 24.41
N LYS A 118 13.49 14.70 25.18
CA LYS A 118 14.51 15.75 25.30
C LYS A 118 15.20 16.12 23.97
N LEU A 119 15.24 15.18 23.03
CA LEU A 119 15.85 15.37 21.71
C LEU A 119 14.81 15.68 20.63
N PHE A 120 13.55 15.34 20.88
CA PHE A 120 12.49 15.48 19.90
C PHE A 120 12.26 16.94 19.48
N GLY A 121 12.31 17.88 20.44
CA GLY A 121 12.18 19.31 20.16
C GLY A 121 13.23 19.88 19.20
N ALA A 122 14.40 19.21 19.10
CA ALA A 122 15.46 19.61 18.18
C ALA A 122 15.23 19.12 16.74
N LEU A 123 14.42 18.07 16.52
CA LEU A 123 14.23 17.48 15.18
C LEU A 123 13.54 18.40 14.17
N GLY A 124 12.77 19.37 14.63
CA GLY A 124 12.10 20.37 13.78
C GLY A 124 12.76 21.74 13.79
N SER A 125 13.86 21.92 14.50
CA SER A 125 14.53 23.21 14.62
C SER A 125 15.50 23.45 13.46
N SER A 126 15.71 24.72 13.13
CA SER A 126 16.74 25.18 12.18
C SER A 126 18.17 24.83 12.59
N ASP A 127 18.36 24.29 13.79
CA ASP A 127 19.65 23.91 14.34
C ASP A 127 20.20 22.59 13.78
N ILE A 128 19.36 21.79 13.08
CA ILE A 128 19.80 20.55 12.45
C ILE A 128 20.36 20.87 11.06
N ALA A 129 21.64 20.62 10.87
CA ALA A 129 22.32 20.80 9.60
C ALA A 129 22.05 19.65 8.62
N SER A 130 22.03 18.41 9.10
CA SER A 130 21.75 17.24 8.27
C SER A 130 21.25 16.05 9.09
N ILE A 131 20.44 15.20 8.46
CA ILE A 131 20.01 13.91 9.00
C ILE A 131 20.34 12.86 7.95
N TYR A 132 21.08 11.83 8.32
CA TYR A 132 21.42 10.73 7.44
C TYR A 132 21.41 9.38 8.16
N ALA A 133 21.26 8.32 7.40
CA ALA A 133 21.43 6.95 7.91
C ALA A 133 22.72 6.33 7.41
N THR A 134 23.25 5.42 8.19
CA THR A 134 24.25 4.44 7.77
C THR A 134 23.68 3.04 7.93
N LEU A 135 23.97 2.19 6.95
CA LEU A 135 23.50 0.82 6.90
C LEU A 135 24.69 -0.12 6.93
N PRO A 136 24.77 -1.11 7.84
CA PRO A 136 25.88 -2.04 7.88
C PRO A 136 26.15 -2.75 6.54
N ALA A 137 25.07 -3.03 5.78
CA ALA A 137 25.16 -3.67 4.47
C ALA A 137 25.77 -2.76 3.37
N ALA A 138 25.85 -1.45 3.60
CA ALA A 138 26.37 -0.46 2.66
C ALA A 138 27.72 0.15 3.11
N GLY A 139 28.30 -0.35 4.19
CA GLY A 139 29.51 0.20 4.80
C GLY A 139 29.30 1.61 5.37
N ASP A 140 30.30 2.47 5.26
CA ASP A 140 30.27 3.84 5.82
C ASP A 140 29.51 4.85 4.94
N ARG A 141 28.77 4.38 3.93
CA ARG A 141 27.98 5.27 3.07
C ARG A 141 26.85 5.93 3.86
N GLN A 142 26.75 7.25 3.68
CA GLN A 142 25.71 8.07 4.29
C GLN A 142 24.55 8.27 3.31
N PHE A 143 23.33 8.04 3.77
CA PHE A 143 22.12 8.19 2.99
C PHE A 143 21.28 9.31 3.60
N PRO A 144 20.99 10.38 2.88
CA PRO A 144 20.19 11.47 3.39
C PRO A 144 18.79 10.98 3.72
N LEU A 145 18.26 11.46 4.82
CA LEU A 145 16.94 11.15 5.32
C LEU A 145 16.02 12.38 5.24
N THR A 146 14.77 12.14 4.91
CA THR A 146 13.71 13.14 5.02
C THR A 146 12.71 12.71 6.09
N LEU A 147 12.31 13.64 6.95
CA LEU A 147 11.28 13.38 7.94
C LEU A 147 9.94 13.12 7.22
N ARG A 148 9.35 11.98 7.48
CA ARG A 148 8.05 11.60 6.88
C ARG A 148 6.91 11.88 7.83
N GLU A 149 7.02 11.34 9.04
CA GLU A 149 6.00 11.46 10.06
C GLU A 149 6.59 11.22 11.46
N TYR A 150 5.86 11.63 12.46
CA TYR A 150 6.15 11.31 13.86
C TYR A 150 4.84 11.05 14.61
N ALA A 151 4.91 10.21 15.63
CA ALA A 151 3.76 9.97 16.50
C ALA A 151 3.41 11.23 17.29
N GLY A 152 2.11 11.59 17.30
CA GLY A 152 1.61 12.74 18.07
C GLY A 152 1.62 12.54 19.59
N GLU A 153 1.88 11.29 20.04
CA GLU A 153 1.93 10.93 21.46
C GLU A 153 3.23 10.16 21.75
N ALA A 154 3.83 10.47 22.89
CA ALA A 154 4.99 9.73 23.38
C ALA A 154 4.57 8.35 23.90
N SER A 155 5.42 7.36 23.72
CA SER A 155 5.27 6.08 24.40
C SER A 155 5.39 6.27 25.91
N ALA A 156 4.35 5.92 26.65
CA ALA A 156 4.31 6.09 28.12
C ALA A 156 5.44 5.30 28.83
N VAL A 157 5.86 4.16 28.26
CA VAL A 157 6.91 3.31 28.83
C VAL A 157 8.31 3.83 28.50
N ALA A 158 8.52 4.26 27.24
CA ALA A 158 9.85 4.62 26.74
C ALA A 158 10.12 6.13 26.78
N GLN A 159 9.14 6.98 27.12
CA GLN A 159 9.22 8.44 27.10
C GLN A 159 9.89 8.95 25.80
N SER A 160 9.46 8.37 24.68
CA SER A 160 10.05 8.62 23.37
C SER A 160 8.96 8.73 22.31
N TYR A 161 9.21 9.55 21.31
CA TYR A 161 8.36 9.67 20.12
C TYR A 161 8.88 8.75 19.03
N ARG A 162 7.94 8.05 18.38
CA ARG A 162 8.25 7.28 17.19
C ARG A 162 8.36 8.24 16.00
N VAL A 163 9.50 8.21 15.35
CA VAL A 163 9.80 9.06 14.19
C VAL A 163 10.13 8.17 13.00
N THR A 164 9.49 8.43 11.87
CA THR A 164 9.70 7.72 10.61
C THR A 164 10.37 8.65 9.61
N PHE A 165 11.52 8.24 9.13
CA PHE A 165 12.24 8.88 8.05
C PHE A 165 12.08 8.10 6.76
N ALA A 166 11.98 8.81 5.64
CA ALA A 166 12.04 8.25 4.31
C ALA A 166 13.46 8.33 3.76
N MET A 167 13.86 7.27 3.06
CA MET A 167 15.15 7.13 2.40
C MET A 167 14.94 6.61 0.99
N ALA A 168 15.64 7.15 0.01
CA ALA A 168 15.63 6.62 -1.34
C ALA A 168 16.24 5.20 -1.38
N PRO A 169 15.80 4.35 -2.32
CA PRO A 169 16.42 3.04 -2.55
C PRO A 169 17.92 3.17 -2.81
N VAL A 170 18.68 2.23 -2.26
CA VAL A 170 20.15 2.25 -2.35
C VAL A 170 20.60 1.41 -3.55
N PRO A 171 21.12 2.01 -4.64
CA PRO A 171 21.59 1.25 -5.79
C PRO A 171 22.74 0.30 -5.41
N GLY A 172 22.61 -0.95 -5.86
CA GLY A 172 23.65 -1.97 -5.64
C GLY A 172 23.68 -2.58 -4.24
N VAL A 173 22.81 -2.16 -3.32
CA VAL A 173 22.69 -2.75 -1.99
C VAL A 173 21.28 -3.28 -1.77
N ARG A 174 21.17 -4.54 -1.39
CA ARG A 174 19.87 -5.14 -1.04
C ARG A 174 19.52 -4.76 0.40
N VAL A 175 18.67 -3.75 0.56
CA VAL A 175 18.09 -3.37 1.85
C VAL A 175 16.73 -4.04 1.98
N LEU A 176 16.54 -4.77 3.09
CA LEU A 176 15.29 -5.48 3.37
C LEU A 176 14.68 -4.97 4.68
N PRO A 177 13.35 -5.01 4.82
CA PRO A 177 12.68 -4.72 6.08
C PRO A 177 13.21 -5.59 7.22
N GLY A 178 13.39 -4.99 8.39
CA GLY A 178 13.98 -5.65 9.57
C GLY A 178 15.49 -5.52 9.70
N MET A 179 16.17 -4.91 8.73
CA MET A 179 17.59 -4.58 8.86
C MET A 179 17.79 -3.40 9.82
N ASN A 180 18.93 -3.41 10.52
CA ASN A 180 19.32 -2.30 11.39
C ASN A 180 19.88 -1.13 10.58
N ALA A 181 19.58 0.08 11.02
CA ALA A 181 20.14 1.32 10.51
C ALA A 181 20.53 2.22 11.68
N THR A 182 21.62 2.97 11.52
CA THR A 182 21.99 4.01 12.47
C THR A 182 21.63 5.36 11.88
N VAL A 183 20.82 6.14 12.60
CA VAL A 183 20.43 7.49 12.21
C VAL A 183 21.31 8.49 12.95
N VAL A 184 21.93 9.39 12.20
CA VAL A 184 22.78 10.45 12.72
C VAL A 184 22.16 11.80 12.35
N ALA A 185 21.89 12.62 13.36
CA ALA A 185 21.50 14.02 13.17
C ALA A 185 22.66 14.91 13.60
N THR A 186 23.11 15.77 12.70
CA THR A 186 24.19 16.72 13.00
C THR A 186 23.60 18.10 13.23
N ARG A 187 24.06 18.75 14.27
CA ARG A 187 23.66 20.13 14.56
C ARG A 187 24.51 21.10 13.74
N ALA A 188 23.90 22.21 13.33
CA ALA A 188 24.67 23.34 12.79
C ALA A 188 25.69 23.80 13.84
N ALA A 189 26.90 24.06 13.39
CA ALA A 189 27.93 24.58 14.29
C ALA A 189 27.44 25.92 14.87
N SER A 190 27.46 26.04 16.19
CA SER A 190 27.29 27.34 16.81
C SER A 190 28.39 28.27 16.30
N PRO A 191 28.11 29.56 16.07
CA PRO A 191 29.16 30.50 15.71
C PRO A 191 30.30 30.41 16.74
N PRO A 192 31.56 30.48 16.30
CA PRO A 192 32.69 30.37 17.22
C PRO A 192 32.56 31.40 18.34
N GLY A 193 32.38 30.89 19.55
CA GLY A 193 32.37 31.75 20.73
C GLY A 193 33.70 32.49 20.84
N ILE A 194 33.67 33.78 21.13
CA ILE A 194 34.86 34.54 21.46
C ILE A 194 35.23 34.17 22.90
N TRP A 195 36.35 33.49 23.06
CA TRP A 195 36.92 33.24 24.38
C TRP A 195 37.49 34.53 24.93
N ILE A 196 36.85 35.08 25.94
CA ILE A 196 37.36 36.25 26.65
C ILE A 196 37.97 35.75 27.95
N PRO A 197 39.23 36.05 28.27
CA PRO A 197 39.83 35.75 29.56
C PRO A 197 38.98 36.38 30.67
N LEU A 198 38.82 35.69 31.80
CA LEU A 198 38.00 36.17 32.92
C LEU A 198 38.44 37.54 33.42
N GLU A 199 39.71 37.85 33.28
CA GLU A 199 40.37 39.13 33.65
C GLU A 199 39.94 40.31 32.74
N ALA A 200 39.38 40.02 31.56
CA ALA A 200 38.84 41.03 30.65
C ALA A 200 37.39 41.46 30.96
N LEU A 201 36.73 40.79 31.91
CA LEU A 201 35.42 41.18 32.39
C LEU A 201 35.54 42.32 33.41
N VAL A 202 35.49 43.57 32.92
CA VAL A 202 35.38 44.75 33.79
C VAL A 202 33.93 44.91 34.19
N THR A 203 33.60 44.56 35.42
CA THR A 203 32.30 44.94 36.03
C THR A 203 32.38 46.42 36.38
N SER A 204 31.64 47.23 35.64
CA SER A 204 31.40 48.61 36.02
C SER A 204 30.41 48.65 37.21
N PRO A 205 30.68 49.47 38.24
CA PRO A 205 29.78 49.56 39.41
C PRO A 205 28.43 50.16 39.09
#